data_44241ce0ddceef347e631fa9e5d804ce
#
_entry.id   44241ce0ddceef347e631fa9e5d804ce
#
_cell.length_a   1.000
_cell.length_b   1.000
_cell.length_c   1.000
_cell.angle_alpha   90.00
_cell.angle_beta   90.00
_cell.angle_gamma   90.00
#
_symmetry.space_group_name_H-M   'P 1'
#
loop_
_entity.id
_entity.type
_entity.pdbx_description
1 polymer ?
#
loop_
_entity_poly.entity_id
_entity_poly.type
_entity_poly.pdbx_seq_one_letter_code
_entity_poly.pdbx_strand_id
1 'polypeptide(L)' 'MPLKLDDYKLSDWTDDSINPVYLGYVTIEGHWYIKKIDNSSRTMRYAAGLSEYTTNWGLKDKIDYFYIHEVL' A
#
# COMPACT_ATOMS: atom_id res chain seq x y z
N MET A 1 5.40 -15.84 11.94
CA MET A 1 4.85 -14.80 12.82
C MET A 1 4.05 -13.80 12.02
N PRO A 2 2.78 -13.66 12.27
CA PRO A 2 1.98 -12.71 11.50
C PRO A 2 2.43 -11.27 11.77
N LEU A 3 2.44 -10.46 10.74
CA LEU A 3 2.72 -9.04 10.87
C LEU A 3 1.50 -8.35 11.45
N LYS A 4 1.73 -7.37 12.31
CA LYS A 4 0.66 -6.57 12.90
C LYS A 4 0.53 -5.27 12.12
N LEU A 5 -0.69 -4.90 11.78
CA LEU A 5 -0.93 -3.66 11.05
C LEU A 5 -0.47 -2.42 11.82
N ASP A 6 -0.52 -2.45 13.14
CA ASP A 6 -0.04 -1.32 13.98
C ASP A 6 1.46 -1.09 13.86
N ASP A 7 2.25 -2.07 13.39
CA ASP A 7 3.69 -1.88 13.19
C ASP A 7 3.96 -1.07 11.93
N TYR A 8 2.99 -0.92 11.06
CA TYR A 8 3.10 -0.16 9.83
C TYR A 8 2.69 1.28 10.09
N LYS A 9 3.52 2.20 9.67
CA LYS A 9 3.25 3.63 9.83
C LYS A 9 3.08 4.26 8.45
N LEU A 10 2.16 5.19 8.35
CA LEU A 10 1.94 5.93 7.11
C LEU A 10 3.22 6.69 6.75
N SER A 11 3.73 6.45 5.57
CA SER A 11 4.96 7.06 5.07
C SER A 11 4.69 8.07 3.97
N ASP A 12 3.87 7.69 3.01
CA ASP A 12 3.61 8.50 1.83
C ASP A 12 2.15 8.42 1.42
N TRP A 13 1.65 9.44 0.78
CA TRP A 13 0.30 9.44 0.24
C TRP A 13 0.21 10.38 -0.97
N THR A 14 -0.75 10.12 -1.84
CA THR A 14 -1.00 10.98 -2.99
C THR A 14 -2.15 11.93 -2.69
N ASP A 15 -2.34 12.93 -3.54
CA ASP A 15 -3.42 13.90 -3.43
C ASP A 15 -4.76 13.16 -3.50
N ASP A 16 -5.61 13.35 -2.50
CA ASP A 16 -6.91 12.68 -2.41
C ASP A 16 -7.95 13.22 -3.41
N SER A 17 -7.64 14.32 -4.09
CA SER A 17 -8.47 14.84 -5.18
C SER A 17 -8.22 14.10 -6.50
N ILE A 18 -7.20 13.24 -6.56
CA ILE A 18 -6.86 12.46 -7.75
C ILE A 18 -7.20 11.00 -7.51
N ASN A 19 -7.99 10.41 -8.38
CA ASN A 19 -8.36 9.01 -8.28
C ASN A 19 -7.49 8.14 -9.19
N PRO A 20 -6.94 7.02 -8.73
CA PRO A 20 -7.06 6.48 -7.36
C PRO A 20 -6.10 7.16 -6.38
N VAL A 21 -6.42 7.04 -5.09
CA VAL A 21 -5.56 7.52 -4.01
C VAL A 21 -4.69 6.36 -3.55
N TYR A 22 -3.42 6.64 -3.32
CA TYR A 22 -2.46 5.64 -2.80
C TYR A 22 -1.94 6.09 -1.44
N LEU A 23 -1.91 5.16 -0.49
CA LEU A 23 -1.34 5.37 0.83
C LEU A 23 -0.27 4.32 1.05
N GLY A 24 0.95 4.75 1.35
CA GLY A 24 2.07 3.85 1.57
C GLY A 24 2.43 3.75 3.05
N TYR A 25 2.53 2.53 3.56
CA TYR A 25 2.84 2.24 4.95
C TYR A 25 4.09 1.37 5.03
N VAL A 26 4.93 1.62 6.02
CA VAL A 26 6.20 0.91 6.16
C VAL A 26 6.50 0.65 7.63
N THR A 27 7.13 -0.49 7.91
CA THR A 27 7.62 -0.82 9.24
C THR A 27 9.08 -0.40 9.38
N ILE A 28 9.59 -0.40 10.60
CA ILE A 28 11.00 -0.08 10.85
C ILE A 28 11.94 -1.09 10.19
N GLU A 29 11.50 -2.32 9.93
CA GLU A 29 12.28 -3.34 9.23
C GLU A 29 12.25 -3.19 7.71
N GLY A 30 11.41 -2.30 7.18
CA GLY A 30 11.28 -2.10 5.74
C GLY A 30 10.19 -2.93 5.09
N HIS A 31 9.40 -3.65 5.86
CA HIS A 31 8.19 -4.30 5.35
C HIS A 31 7.17 -3.21 5.00
N TRP A 32 6.41 -3.39 3.94
CA TRP A 32 5.52 -2.33 3.47
C TRP A 32 4.21 -2.88 2.93
N TYR A 33 3.21 -2.02 2.91
CA TYR A 33 2.05 -2.22 2.06
C TYR A 33 1.59 -0.89 1.48
N ILE A 34 0.96 -0.95 0.33
CA ILE A 34 0.36 0.22 -0.34
C ILE A 34 -1.13 -0.06 -0.47
N LYS A 35 -1.94 0.86 0.01
CA LYS A 35 -3.40 0.81 -0.11
C LYS A 35 -3.80 1.66 -1.31
N LYS A 36 -4.53 1.06 -2.24
CA LYS A 36 -5.09 1.75 -3.40
C LYS A 36 -6.59 1.92 -3.19
N ILE A 37 -7.03 3.16 -3.13
CA ILE A 37 -8.45 3.49 -2.95
C ILE A 37 -8.97 4.00 -4.29
N ASP A 38 -9.87 3.25 -4.90
CA ASP A 38 -10.47 3.62 -6.18
C ASP A 38 -11.92 4.06 -5.93
N ASN A 39 -12.16 5.35 -6.04
CA ASN A 39 -13.48 5.93 -5.79
C ASN A 39 -14.47 5.61 -6.91
N SER A 40 -14.00 5.33 -8.11
CA SER A 40 -14.87 4.98 -9.24
C SER A 40 -15.51 3.61 -9.04
N SER A 41 -14.74 2.64 -8.59
CA SER A 41 -15.22 1.28 -8.34
C SER A 41 -15.62 1.05 -6.89
N ARG A 42 -15.33 2.02 -6.00
CA ARG A 42 -15.58 1.93 -4.55
C ARG A 42 -14.85 0.73 -3.94
N THR A 43 -13.57 0.58 -4.31
CA THR A 43 -12.77 -0.54 -3.85
C THR A 43 -11.51 -0.07 -3.14
N MET A 44 -11.03 -0.90 -2.22
CA MET A 44 -9.72 -0.76 -1.61
C MET A 44 -8.96 -2.04 -1.88
N ARG A 45 -7.77 -1.91 -2.43
CA ARG A 45 -6.91 -3.06 -2.72
C ARG A 45 -5.50 -2.78 -2.22
N TYR A 46 -4.71 -3.82 -2.07
CA TYR A 46 -3.44 -3.74 -1.37
C TYR A 46 -2.35 -4.46 -2.14
N ALA A 47 -1.14 -3.91 -2.07
CA ALA A 47 0.09 -4.58 -2.47
C ALA A 47 1.02 -4.54 -1.27
N ALA A 48 1.81 -5.58 -1.06
CA ALA A 48 2.70 -5.67 0.10
C ALA A 48 4.00 -6.35 -0.26
N GLY A 49 5.03 -6.09 0.53
CA GLY A 49 6.33 -6.71 0.33
C GLY A 49 7.18 -6.60 1.59
N LEU A 50 8.34 -7.25 1.55
CA LEU A 50 9.25 -7.31 2.67
C LEU A 50 10.46 -6.38 2.50
N SER A 51 10.62 -5.78 1.33
CA SER A 51 11.72 -4.88 1.02
C SER A 51 11.36 -4.04 -0.20
N GLU A 52 12.24 -3.12 -0.57
CA GLU A 52 12.12 -2.31 -1.78
C GLU A 52 10.88 -1.39 -1.79
N TYR A 53 10.52 -0.86 -0.62
CA TYR A 53 9.36 0.03 -0.51
C TYR A 53 9.47 1.23 -1.46
N THR A 54 10.61 1.91 -1.47
CA THR A 54 10.78 3.14 -2.25
C THR A 54 10.60 2.86 -3.75
N THR A 55 11.16 1.75 -4.22
CA THR A 55 11.02 1.35 -5.62
C THR A 55 9.55 1.06 -5.95
N ASN A 56 8.87 0.31 -5.09
CA ASN A 56 7.48 -0.07 -5.31
C ASN A 56 6.54 1.11 -5.18
N TRP A 57 6.83 2.04 -4.29
CA TRP A 57 6.05 3.29 -4.21
C TRP A 57 6.15 4.06 -5.51
N GLY A 58 7.33 4.12 -6.12
CA GLY A 58 7.52 4.77 -7.41
C GLY A 58 6.76 4.08 -8.55
N LEU A 59 6.46 2.79 -8.39
CA LEU A 59 5.74 2.00 -9.38
C LEU A 59 4.28 1.73 -8.99
N LYS A 60 3.73 2.48 -8.04
CA LYS A 60 2.41 2.21 -7.45
C LYS A 60 1.28 2.13 -8.46
N ASP A 61 1.40 2.81 -9.59
CA ASP A 61 0.40 2.79 -10.65
C ASP A 61 0.60 1.63 -11.64
N LYS A 62 1.66 0.84 -11.45
CA LYS A 62 2.02 -0.25 -12.37
C LYS A 62 2.03 -1.63 -11.72
N ILE A 63 2.07 -1.70 -10.39
CA ILE A 63 2.09 -2.98 -9.68
C ILE A 63 0.66 -3.49 -9.49
N ASP A 64 0.53 -4.77 -9.17
CA ASP A 64 -0.78 -5.41 -8.98
C ASP A 64 -1.27 -5.25 -7.54
N TYR A 65 -2.58 -5.08 -7.39
CA TYR A 65 -3.22 -4.92 -6.09
C TYR A 65 -4.27 -6.00 -5.88
N PHE A 66 -4.43 -6.41 -4.63
CA PHE A 66 -5.24 -7.56 -4.26
C PHE A 66 -6.07 -7.23 -3.02
N TYR A 67 -6.92 -8.15 -2.61
CA TYR A 67 -7.61 -8.03 -1.33
C TYR A 67 -6.60 -8.10 -0.19
N ILE A 68 -6.89 -7.42 0.91
CA ILE A 68 -5.94 -7.35 2.04
C ILE A 68 -5.57 -8.74 2.56
N HIS A 69 -6.52 -9.68 2.62
CA HIS A 69 -6.25 -11.02 3.15
C HIS A 69 -5.38 -11.86 2.22
N GLU A 70 -5.18 -11.41 0.98
CA GLU A 70 -4.31 -12.10 0.01
C GLU A 70 -2.86 -11.69 0.14
N VAL A 71 -2.56 -10.56 0.74
CA VAL A 71 -1.20 -10.01 0.80
C VAL A 71 -0.69 -9.76 2.23
N LEU A 72 -1.56 -9.68 3.21
CA LEU A 72 -1.17 -9.41 4.60
C LEU A 72 -1.62 -10.51 5.60
#